data_7fd22496f6e1084596cf809f818fb477
#
_entry.id   7fd22496f6e1084596cf809f818fb477
#
_cell.length_a   1.000
_cell.length_b   1.000
_cell.length_c   1.000
_cell.angle_alpha   90.00
_cell.angle_beta   90.00
_cell.angle_gamma   90.00
#
_symmetry.space_group_name_H-M   'P 1'
#
loop_
_entity.id
_entity.type
_entity.pdbx_description
1 polymer ?
#
loop_
_entity_poly.entity_id
_entity_poly.type
_entity_poly.pdbx_seq_one_letter_code
_entity_poly.pdbx_strand_id
1 'polypeptide(L)'
;MKKILVIRMSAIGDIVLATSFLESVKQKYPDSEIHFLIKKEFSDIVKKHPIIDKLISFDKKLGLNELFRLGKFLRSNNYDIIFDIHSVFRTRVLSLFLRKNLFKQIKKPRLRRFLLFYGYKNYFEESFSHIKMYHTLLGQDKTFPQTNLYIDQLEEDKTKQFLREDNIGNNYIAIVPGAAWSQKQWSIDNYNNLIKKLIRSFNSTIVILGSTNDVICDKIIKHDKIINLKDKTSLRMAMGVVKYAQHTLGSDTGLSHISEAMGTPVTMILGPTSKETGARVTLSDSRVIENKDLWCRPCSQNGSRPCYRKEQYCMTEIDSEKVYSNVSRALTL
;
A
#
# COMPACT_ATOMS: atom_id res chain seq x y z
N MET A 1 3.38 -31.63 -7.82
CA MET A 1 2.94 -30.24 -7.45
C MET A 1 4.02 -29.63 -6.58
N LYS A 2 4.57 -28.46 -6.98
CA LYS A 2 5.59 -27.75 -6.17
C LYS A 2 4.93 -26.99 -5.03
N LYS A 3 5.53 -27.05 -3.83
CA LYS A 3 5.09 -26.24 -2.69
C LYS A 3 5.99 -25.04 -2.51
N ILE A 4 5.45 -23.85 -2.65
CA ILE A 4 6.19 -22.59 -2.67
C ILE A 4 5.78 -21.73 -1.48
N LEU A 5 6.77 -21.22 -0.74
CA LEU A 5 6.56 -20.24 0.32
C LEU A 5 6.98 -18.85 -0.16
N VAL A 6 6.08 -17.86 -0.05
CA VAL A 6 6.40 -16.45 -0.25
C VAL A 6 6.31 -15.73 1.10
N ILE A 7 7.34 -14.98 1.46
CA ILE A 7 7.45 -14.30 2.77
C ILE A 7 7.38 -12.79 2.58
N ARG A 8 6.26 -12.16 3.02
CA ARG A 8 6.13 -10.71 3.17
C ARG A 8 5.30 -10.35 4.39
N MET A 9 5.96 -10.09 5.52
CA MET A 9 5.30 -9.94 6.81
C MET A 9 4.61 -8.57 7.01
N SER A 10 5.09 -7.49 6.38
CA SER A 10 4.64 -6.08 6.55
C SER A 10 5.32 -5.17 5.52
N ALA A 11 4.92 -3.89 5.31
CA ALA A 11 3.73 -3.24 5.80
C ALA A 11 2.61 -3.34 4.74
N ILE A 12 1.44 -2.68 4.94
CA ILE A 12 0.27 -2.80 4.05
C ILE A 12 0.65 -2.57 2.59
N GLY A 13 1.21 -1.41 2.24
CA GLY A 13 1.58 -1.11 0.85
C GLY A 13 2.55 -2.14 0.24
N ASP A 14 3.55 -2.57 0.98
CA ASP A 14 4.50 -3.60 0.51
C ASP A 14 3.86 -4.99 0.33
N ILE A 15 2.84 -5.33 1.14
CA ILE A 15 2.06 -6.56 0.99
C ILE A 15 1.22 -6.47 -0.28
N VAL A 16 0.60 -5.31 -0.52
CA VAL A 16 -0.13 -5.06 -1.78
C VAL A 16 0.80 -5.20 -2.98
N LEU A 17 1.98 -4.57 -2.95
CA LEU A 17 2.97 -4.69 -4.03
C LEU A 17 3.45 -6.15 -4.24
N ALA A 18 3.44 -6.98 -3.18
CA ALA A 18 3.80 -8.38 -3.28
C ALA A 18 2.79 -9.23 -4.06
N THR A 19 1.55 -8.78 -4.25
CA THR A 19 0.55 -9.52 -5.03
C THR A 19 0.94 -9.62 -6.50
N SER A 20 1.56 -8.58 -7.07
CA SER A 20 2.17 -8.63 -8.41
C SER A 20 3.21 -9.76 -8.52
N PHE A 21 4.02 -9.97 -7.48
CA PHE A 21 4.99 -11.07 -7.45
C PHE A 21 4.30 -12.44 -7.33
N LEU A 22 3.21 -12.56 -6.57
CA LEU A 22 2.43 -13.80 -6.46
C LEU A 22 1.87 -14.22 -7.83
N GLU A 23 1.35 -13.27 -8.61
CA GLU A 23 0.89 -13.53 -9.99
C GLU A 23 2.01 -14.11 -10.85
N SER A 24 3.20 -13.50 -10.83
CA SER A 24 4.35 -14.02 -11.59
C SER A 24 4.85 -15.38 -11.07
N VAL A 25 4.74 -15.65 -9.77
CA VAL A 25 5.06 -16.99 -9.23
C VAL A 25 4.07 -18.01 -9.76
N LYS A 26 2.77 -17.70 -9.76
CA LYS A 26 1.73 -18.62 -10.27
C LYS A 26 1.85 -18.85 -11.79
N GLN A 27 2.15 -17.81 -12.56
CA GLN A 27 2.42 -17.93 -14.00
C GLN A 27 3.63 -18.82 -14.29
N LYS A 28 4.71 -18.68 -13.51
CA LYS A 28 5.93 -19.48 -13.67
C LYS A 28 5.78 -20.93 -13.19
N TYR A 29 4.92 -21.14 -12.22
CA TYR A 29 4.65 -22.45 -11.59
C TYR A 29 3.14 -22.70 -11.49
N PRO A 30 2.44 -22.98 -12.59
CA PRO A 30 0.97 -23.07 -12.63
C PRO A 30 0.39 -24.08 -11.65
N ASP A 31 1.03 -25.27 -11.54
CA ASP A 31 0.58 -26.39 -10.69
C ASP A 31 1.16 -26.33 -9.27
N SER A 32 1.59 -25.14 -8.80
CA SER A 32 2.15 -25.01 -7.45
C SER A 32 1.09 -24.72 -6.40
N GLU A 33 1.33 -25.23 -5.19
CA GLU A 33 0.68 -24.83 -3.94
C GLU A 33 1.45 -23.65 -3.35
N ILE A 34 0.83 -22.47 -3.26
CA ILE A 34 1.47 -21.23 -2.80
C ILE A 34 1.02 -20.91 -1.38
N HIS A 35 1.98 -20.94 -0.46
CA HIS A 35 1.80 -20.47 0.92
C HIS A 35 2.35 -19.04 1.06
N PHE A 36 1.62 -18.20 1.80
CA PHE A 36 2.04 -16.82 2.04
C PHE A 36 2.22 -16.56 3.53
N LEU A 37 3.42 -16.14 3.94
CA LEU A 37 3.75 -15.82 5.33
C LEU A 37 3.63 -14.32 5.58
N ILE A 38 2.73 -13.95 6.49
CA ILE A 38 2.36 -12.58 6.83
C ILE A 38 2.27 -12.40 8.35
N LYS A 39 2.36 -11.18 8.86
CA LYS A 39 1.95 -10.90 10.24
C LYS A 39 0.42 -10.96 10.38
N LYS A 40 -0.04 -11.49 11.52
CA LYS A 40 -1.46 -11.64 11.83
C LYS A 40 -2.26 -10.36 11.66
N GLU A 41 -1.72 -9.24 12.07
CA GLU A 41 -2.34 -7.90 11.98
C GLU A 41 -2.63 -7.42 10.55
N PHE A 42 -2.00 -8.04 9.53
CA PHE A 42 -2.17 -7.70 8.11
C PHE A 42 -2.83 -8.82 7.30
N SER A 43 -3.20 -9.93 7.94
CA SER A 43 -3.74 -11.11 7.25
C SER A 43 -4.99 -10.82 6.42
N ASP A 44 -5.84 -9.90 6.88
CA ASP A 44 -7.07 -9.54 6.19
C ASP A 44 -6.84 -8.92 4.80
N ILE A 45 -5.66 -8.33 4.53
CA ILE A 45 -5.35 -7.75 3.23
C ILE A 45 -5.46 -8.79 2.10
N VAL A 46 -4.92 -9.99 2.33
CA VAL A 46 -4.79 -11.04 1.31
C VAL A 46 -5.61 -12.30 1.61
N LYS A 47 -6.51 -12.24 2.60
CA LYS A 47 -7.26 -13.41 3.10
C LYS A 47 -8.07 -14.16 2.03
N LYS A 48 -8.54 -13.47 1.01
CA LYS A 48 -9.34 -14.02 -0.09
C LYS A 48 -8.61 -14.00 -1.43
N HIS A 49 -7.27 -13.90 -1.41
CA HIS A 49 -6.48 -13.87 -2.63
C HIS A 49 -6.46 -15.24 -3.30
N PRO A 50 -6.97 -15.41 -4.54
CA PRO A 50 -7.19 -16.71 -5.17
C PRO A 50 -5.91 -17.53 -5.39
N ILE A 51 -4.75 -16.88 -5.49
CA ILE A 51 -3.45 -17.53 -5.69
C ILE A 51 -2.86 -18.09 -4.39
N ILE A 52 -3.35 -17.65 -3.23
CA ILE A 52 -2.83 -18.09 -1.93
C ILE A 52 -3.62 -19.31 -1.45
N ASP A 53 -3.02 -20.49 -1.60
CA ASP A 53 -3.63 -21.73 -1.13
C ASP A 53 -3.62 -21.81 0.40
N LYS A 54 -2.55 -21.28 1.06
CA LYS A 54 -2.47 -21.25 2.51
C LYS A 54 -1.86 -19.96 3.02
N LEU A 55 -2.63 -19.26 3.85
CA LEU A 55 -2.15 -18.08 4.57
C LEU A 55 -1.55 -18.49 5.92
N ILE A 56 -0.27 -18.18 6.15
CA ILE A 56 0.44 -18.47 7.40
C ILE A 56 0.64 -17.15 8.12
N SER A 57 0.03 -17.01 9.29
CA SER A 57 0.12 -15.80 10.08
C SER A 57 1.09 -15.93 11.24
N PHE A 58 1.92 -14.90 11.44
CA PHE A 58 2.86 -14.74 12.54
C PHE A 58 2.36 -13.69 13.52
N ASP A 59 2.17 -14.07 14.77
CA ASP A 59 1.79 -13.14 15.83
C ASP A 59 3.04 -12.57 16.52
N LYS A 60 3.33 -11.29 16.25
CA LYS A 60 4.48 -10.59 16.84
C LYS A 60 4.41 -10.50 18.37
N LYS A 61 3.21 -10.51 18.95
CA LYS A 61 3.01 -10.38 20.42
C LYS A 61 3.55 -11.58 21.20
N LEU A 62 3.65 -12.75 20.55
CA LEU A 62 4.13 -14.00 21.17
C LEU A 62 5.68 -14.12 21.19
N GLY A 63 6.40 -13.11 20.73
CA GLY A 63 7.85 -12.98 20.88
C GLY A 63 8.69 -13.98 20.09
N LEU A 64 9.89 -14.31 20.62
CA LEU A 64 10.85 -15.21 19.96
C LEU A 64 10.38 -16.66 19.93
N ASN A 65 9.67 -17.14 20.96
CA ASN A 65 9.17 -18.50 21.01
C ASN A 65 8.25 -18.82 19.84
N GLU A 66 7.41 -17.85 19.44
CA GLU A 66 6.56 -18.00 18.26
C GLU A 66 7.39 -18.09 16.97
N LEU A 67 8.47 -17.30 16.88
CA LEU A 67 9.36 -17.35 15.72
C LEU A 67 10.06 -18.73 15.59
N PHE A 68 10.48 -19.33 16.69
CA PHE A 68 11.06 -20.69 16.72
C PHE A 68 10.01 -21.75 16.35
N ARG A 69 8.80 -21.64 16.92
CA ARG A 69 7.68 -22.54 16.60
C ARG A 69 7.31 -22.46 15.11
N LEU A 70 7.22 -21.23 14.58
CA LEU A 70 7.01 -20.99 13.17
C LEU A 70 8.12 -21.60 12.31
N GLY A 71 9.39 -21.44 12.71
CA GLY A 71 10.53 -22.03 12.01
C GLY A 71 10.43 -23.55 11.89
N LYS A 72 10.10 -24.24 12.99
CA LYS A 72 9.86 -25.69 13.00
C LYS A 72 8.67 -26.08 12.11
N PHE A 73 7.57 -25.34 12.19
CA PHE A 73 6.38 -25.54 11.36
C PHE A 73 6.71 -25.37 9.87
N LEU A 74 7.43 -24.34 9.49
CA LEU A 74 7.84 -24.11 8.10
C LEU A 74 8.75 -25.23 7.59
N ARG A 75 9.65 -25.75 8.45
CA ARG A 75 10.52 -26.89 8.11
C ARG A 75 9.73 -28.16 7.81
N SER A 76 8.70 -28.46 8.60
CA SER A 76 7.87 -29.67 8.42
C SER A 76 7.00 -29.63 7.15
N ASN A 77 6.79 -28.45 6.55
CA ASN A 77 6.00 -28.32 5.31
C ASN A 77 6.76 -28.72 4.03
N ASN A 78 8.07 -28.99 4.09
CA ASN A 78 8.90 -29.46 2.97
C ASN A 78 8.73 -28.63 1.68
N TYR A 79 8.97 -27.33 1.77
CA TYR A 79 8.90 -26.44 0.59
C TYR A 79 9.97 -26.77 -0.44
N ASP A 80 9.59 -26.68 -1.74
CA ASP A 80 10.50 -26.82 -2.86
C ASP A 80 11.23 -25.50 -3.18
N ILE A 81 10.55 -24.36 -2.96
CA ILE A 81 11.10 -23.03 -3.20
C ILE A 81 10.60 -22.09 -2.10
N ILE A 82 11.48 -21.21 -1.61
CA ILE A 82 11.15 -20.19 -0.63
C ILE A 82 11.62 -18.83 -1.14
N PHE A 83 10.68 -17.92 -1.34
CA PHE A 83 10.94 -16.54 -1.76
C PHE A 83 10.79 -15.60 -0.57
N ASP A 84 11.89 -15.09 -0.03
CA ASP A 84 11.88 -14.02 0.97
C ASP A 84 11.97 -12.66 0.30
N ILE A 85 10.83 -12.07 0.02
CA ILE A 85 10.71 -10.69 -0.50
C ILE A 85 10.59 -9.64 0.62
N HIS A 86 10.75 -10.06 1.89
CA HIS A 86 10.79 -9.14 3.05
C HIS A 86 12.23 -8.77 3.47
N SER A 87 13.12 -9.75 3.53
CA SER A 87 14.56 -9.57 3.83
C SER A 87 14.84 -8.73 5.08
N VAL A 88 14.34 -9.18 6.24
CA VAL A 88 14.55 -8.56 7.56
C VAL A 88 15.18 -9.55 8.55
N PHE A 89 15.60 -9.08 9.73
CA PHE A 89 16.22 -9.92 10.74
C PHE A 89 15.39 -11.18 11.07
N ARG A 90 14.08 -11.05 11.27
CA ARG A 90 13.19 -12.17 11.55
C ARG A 90 13.21 -13.24 10.45
N THR A 91 13.20 -12.82 9.18
CA THR A 91 13.23 -13.77 8.06
C THR A 91 14.60 -14.46 7.93
N ARG A 92 15.68 -13.80 8.36
CA ARG A 92 17.00 -14.43 8.47
C ARG A 92 17.03 -15.49 9.57
N VAL A 93 16.42 -15.24 10.73
CA VAL A 93 16.28 -16.25 11.78
C VAL A 93 15.47 -17.44 11.26
N LEU A 94 14.35 -17.21 10.56
CA LEU A 94 13.57 -18.30 9.95
C LEU A 94 14.39 -19.11 8.93
N SER A 95 15.28 -18.48 8.17
CA SER A 95 16.11 -19.17 7.18
C SER A 95 17.04 -20.22 7.81
N LEU A 96 17.36 -20.12 9.11
CA LEU A 96 18.18 -21.12 9.81
C LEU A 96 17.46 -22.46 10.00
N PHE A 97 16.13 -22.45 9.95
CA PHE A 97 15.30 -23.66 10.03
C PHE A 97 15.06 -24.30 8.66
N LEU A 98 15.35 -23.59 7.58
CA LEU A 98 15.00 -23.96 6.21
C LEU A 98 16.24 -24.39 5.42
N ARG A 99 16.04 -25.21 4.38
CA ARG A 99 17.14 -25.63 3.52
C ARG A 99 17.67 -24.44 2.73
N LYS A 100 18.94 -24.09 2.90
CA LYS A 100 19.58 -22.89 2.34
C LYS A 100 19.51 -22.83 0.82
N ASN A 101 19.62 -23.95 0.11
CA ASN A 101 19.58 -24.04 -1.34
C ASN A 101 18.20 -23.71 -1.96
N LEU A 102 17.13 -23.79 -1.14
CA LEU A 102 15.75 -23.51 -1.56
C LEU A 102 15.34 -22.07 -1.24
N PHE A 103 16.15 -21.36 -0.45
CA PHE A 103 15.83 -20.03 0.08
C PHE A 103 16.41 -18.93 -0.83
N LYS A 104 15.53 -18.23 -1.52
CA LYS A 104 15.85 -17.09 -2.38
C LYS A 104 15.41 -15.79 -1.70
N GLN A 105 16.35 -14.87 -1.50
CA GLN A 105 16.09 -13.62 -0.78
C GLN A 105 16.45 -12.41 -1.63
N ILE A 106 15.61 -11.37 -1.60
CA ILE A 106 15.90 -10.08 -2.26
C ILE A 106 17.11 -9.39 -1.64
N LYS A 107 17.88 -8.71 -2.48
CA LYS A 107 18.98 -7.83 -2.06
C LYS A 107 18.45 -6.40 -1.96
N LYS A 108 18.19 -5.92 -0.73
CA LYS A 108 17.78 -4.53 -0.52
C LYS A 108 18.93 -3.57 -0.80
N PRO A 109 18.73 -2.46 -1.53
CA PRO A 109 19.77 -1.50 -1.87
C PRO A 109 20.08 -0.56 -0.69
N ARG A 110 20.61 -1.11 0.42
CA ARG A 110 20.81 -0.39 1.68
C ARG A 110 21.79 0.77 1.56
N LEU A 111 22.90 0.58 0.84
CA LEU A 111 23.90 1.63 0.61
C LEU A 111 23.29 2.76 -0.25
N ARG A 112 22.60 2.44 -1.36
CA ARG A 112 21.94 3.45 -2.19
C ARG A 112 20.91 4.25 -1.39
N ARG A 113 20.15 3.60 -0.49
CA ARG A 113 19.19 4.28 0.42
C ARG A 113 19.90 5.16 1.45
N PHE A 114 21.01 4.69 2.01
CA PHE A 114 21.81 5.51 2.93
C PHE A 114 22.29 6.78 2.23
N LEU A 115 22.88 6.67 1.04
CA LEU A 115 23.35 7.81 0.25
C LEU A 115 22.18 8.74 -0.16
N LEU A 116 21.01 8.19 -0.48
CA LEU A 116 19.81 8.95 -0.80
C LEU A 116 19.32 9.80 0.38
N PHE A 117 19.26 9.23 1.59
CA PHE A 117 18.68 9.91 2.76
C PHE A 117 19.67 10.80 3.53
N TYR A 118 20.95 10.54 3.45
CA TYR A 118 21.98 11.24 4.23
C TYR A 118 23.02 11.93 3.36
N GLY A 119 23.27 11.43 2.17
CA GLY A 119 24.17 12.05 1.18
C GLY A 119 23.43 12.89 0.15
N TYR A 120 22.09 12.87 0.14
CA TYR A 120 21.24 13.55 -0.84
C TYR A 120 21.61 13.23 -2.30
N LYS A 121 22.15 12.02 -2.54
CA LYS A 121 22.55 11.53 -3.86
C LYS A 121 21.70 10.34 -4.26
N ASN A 122 20.96 10.47 -5.34
CA ASN A 122 20.14 9.40 -5.88
C ASN A 122 20.94 8.56 -6.90
N TYR A 123 21.33 7.36 -6.48
CA TYR A 123 22.01 6.36 -7.33
C TYR A 123 21.03 5.24 -7.76
N PHE A 124 19.73 5.43 -7.61
CA PHE A 124 18.75 4.49 -8.12
C PHE A 124 18.56 4.68 -9.62
N GLU A 125 18.36 3.58 -10.31
CA GLU A 125 17.91 3.61 -11.70
C GLU A 125 16.52 4.23 -11.78
N GLU A 126 16.20 4.93 -12.84
CA GLU A 126 14.89 5.52 -13.06
C GLU A 126 13.78 4.45 -13.05
N SER A 127 14.07 3.27 -13.59
CA SER A 127 13.19 2.11 -13.63
C SER A 127 13.03 1.38 -12.29
N PHE A 128 13.72 1.81 -11.22
CA PHE A 128 13.66 1.13 -9.94
C PHE A 128 12.25 1.18 -9.34
N SER A 129 11.81 0.04 -8.83
CA SER A 129 10.60 -0.07 -8.00
C SER A 129 10.71 -1.29 -7.08
N HIS A 130 9.90 -1.31 -6.02
CA HIS A 130 9.82 -2.49 -5.15
C HIS A 130 9.27 -3.72 -5.90
N ILE A 131 8.33 -3.54 -6.84
CA ILE A 131 7.84 -4.61 -7.72
C ILE A 131 9.01 -5.20 -8.51
N LYS A 132 9.80 -4.38 -9.23
CA LYS A 132 10.99 -4.84 -9.96
C LYS A 132 11.96 -5.58 -9.04
N MET A 133 12.21 -5.04 -7.84
CA MET A 133 13.11 -5.67 -6.86
C MET A 133 12.62 -7.07 -6.43
N TYR A 134 11.30 -7.29 -6.27
CA TYR A 134 10.79 -8.62 -5.93
C TYR A 134 10.97 -9.59 -7.10
N HIS A 135 10.70 -9.16 -8.32
CA HIS A 135 10.76 -9.97 -9.54
C HIS A 135 12.19 -10.38 -9.94
N THR A 136 13.24 -9.75 -9.38
CA THR A 136 14.62 -10.22 -9.57
C THR A 136 14.81 -11.67 -9.12
N LEU A 137 14.02 -12.16 -8.15
CA LEU A 137 14.07 -13.55 -7.70
C LEU A 137 13.54 -14.59 -8.74
N LEU A 138 12.76 -14.09 -9.70
CA LEU A 138 12.24 -14.90 -10.83
C LEU A 138 13.05 -14.71 -12.12
N GLY A 139 14.04 -13.79 -12.12
CA GLY A 139 14.81 -13.41 -13.31
C GLY A 139 14.01 -12.54 -14.28
N GLN A 140 12.97 -11.84 -13.80
CA GLN A 140 12.15 -10.92 -14.59
C GLN A 140 12.59 -9.47 -14.34
N ASP A 141 12.68 -8.64 -15.37
CA ASP A 141 13.21 -7.28 -15.31
C ASP A 141 12.41 -6.20 -16.08
N LYS A 142 11.44 -6.57 -16.90
CA LYS A 142 10.77 -5.63 -17.83
C LYS A 142 9.28 -5.43 -17.56
N THR A 143 8.50 -6.48 -17.63
CA THR A 143 7.03 -6.44 -17.48
C THR A 143 6.60 -7.18 -16.24
N PHE A 144 5.71 -6.58 -15.48
CA PHE A 144 5.21 -7.14 -14.22
C PHE A 144 3.69 -7.10 -14.19
N PRO A 145 3.02 -8.15 -13.68
CA PRO A 145 1.60 -8.10 -13.42
C PRO A 145 1.21 -6.90 -12.54
N GLN A 146 0.01 -6.41 -12.72
CA GLN A 146 -0.55 -5.41 -11.80
C GLN A 146 -0.76 -6.02 -10.42
N THR A 147 -0.81 -5.16 -9.42
CA THR A 147 -1.20 -5.55 -8.06
C THR A 147 -2.69 -5.82 -8.01
N ASN A 148 -3.09 -6.89 -7.33
CA ASN A 148 -4.49 -7.29 -7.23
C ASN A 148 -4.85 -7.65 -5.78
N LEU A 149 -6.04 -7.21 -5.35
CA LEU A 149 -6.65 -7.65 -4.11
C LEU A 149 -8.08 -8.10 -4.36
N TYR A 150 -8.61 -8.92 -3.47
CA TYR A 150 -9.91 -9.56 -3.67
C TYR A 150 -10.78 -9.46 -2.43
N ILE A 151 -12.04 -9.18 -2.65
CA ILE A 151 -13.15 -9.40 -1.73
C ILE A 151 -14.11 -10.40 -2.36
N ASP A 152 -14.74 -11.27 -1.57
CA ASP A 152 -15.68 -12.23 -2.11
C ASP A 152 -17.09 -11.61 -2.32
N GLN A 153 -17.99 -12.36 -2.95
CA GLN A 153 -19.34 -11.88 -3.27
C GLN A 153 -20.11 -11.43 -2.02
N LEU A 154 -19.97 -12.14 -0.91
CA LEU A 154 -20.63 -11.76 0.34
C LEU A 154 -20.10 -10.43 0.89
N GLU A 155 -18.79 -10.18 0.78
CA GLU A 155 -18.17 -8.90 1.18
C GLU A 155 -18.58 -7.77 0.23
N GLU A 156 -18.73 -8.05 -1.06
CA GLU A 156 -19.27 -7.09 -2.03
C GLU A 156 -20.70 -6.70 -1.72
N ASP A 157 -21.57 -7.69 -1.46
CA ASP A 157 -22.96 -7.44 -1.15
C ASP A 157 -23.13 -6.66 0.15
N LYS A 158 -22.36 -7.00 1.17
CA LYS A 158 -22.29 -6.23 2.43
C LYS A 158 -21.79 -4.80 2.20
N THR A 159 -20.81 -4.61 1.32
CA THR A 159 -20.32 -3.27 1.00
C THR A 159 -21.39 -2.44 0.30
N LYS A 160 -22.06 -3.01 -0.69
CA LYS A 160 -23.15 -2.32 -1.40
C LYS A 160 -24.32 -1.98 -0.47
N GLN A 161 -24.64 -2.88 0.46
CA GLN A 161 -25.66 -2.62 1.50
C GLN A 161 -25.23 -1.46 2.40
N PHE A 162 -24.00 -1.50 2.93
CA PHE A 162 -23.44 -0.46 3.77
C PHE A 162 -23.43 0.92 3.08
N LEU A 163 -23.02 0.98 1.79
CA LEU A 163 -23.05 2.22 1.01
C LEU A 163 -24.48 2.78 0.87
N ARG A 164 -25.49 1.92 0.67
CA ARG A 164 -26.90 2.34 0.60
C ARG A 164 -27.43 2.86 1.94
N GLU A 165 -27.11 2.17 3.04
CA GLU A 165 -27.55 2.55 4.39
C GLU A 165 -26.98 3.90 4.82
N ASP A 166 -25.74 4.20 4.44
CA ASP A 166 -25.11 5.50 4.68
C ASP A 166 -25.42 6.56 3.59
N ASN A 167 -26.39 6.30 2.69
CA ASN A 167 -26.76 7.18 1.58
C ASN A 167 -25.59 7.55 0.65
N ILE A 168 -24.63 6.65 0.49
CA ILE A 168 -23.52 6.81 -0.43
C ILE A 168 -23.96 6.25 -1.79
N GLY A 169 -24.22 7.13 -2.73
CA GLY A 169 -24.53 6.74 -4.11
C GLY A 169 -23.32 6.23 -4.87
N ASN A 170 -23.52 5.90 -6.15
CA ASN A 170 -22.42 5.38 -7.00
C ASN A 170 -21.42 6.48 -7.43
N ASN A 171 -21.74 7.75 -7.22
CA ASN A 171 -20.90 8.88 -7.59
C ASN A 171 -20.20 9.46 -6.35
N TYR A 172 -19.12 8.83 -5.93
CA TYR A 172 -18.34 9.34 -4.80
C TYR A 172 -16.83 9.21 -5.02
N ILE A 173 -16.11 10.09 -4.33
CA ILE A 173 -14.66 10.12 -4.27
C ILE A 173 -14.24 9.72 -2.85
N ALA A 174 -13.36 8.73 -2.73
CA ALA A 174 -12.79 8.34 -1.45
C ALA A 174 -11.57 9.23 -1.13
N ILE A 175 -11.54 9.79 0.08
CA ILE A 175 -10.40 10.58 0.56
C ILE A 175 -9.81 9.89 1.80
N VAL A 176 -8.48 9.66 1.76
CA VAL A 176 -7.71 9.05 2.83
C VAL A 176 -6.71 10.08 3.36
N PRO A 177 -7.13 11.01 4.22
CA PRO A 177 -6.29 12.12 4.66
C PRO A 177 -5.25 11.69 5.70
N GLY A 178 -5.52 10.58 6.41
CA GLY A 178 -4.65 10.00 7.42
C GLY A 178 -3.40 9.35 6.85
N ALA A 179 -2.38 9.23 7.68
CA ALA A 179 -1.18 8.44 7.40
C ALA A 179 -0.54 7.98 8.71
N ALA A 180 0.17 6.85 8.68
CA ALA A 180 0.88 6.32 9.84
C ALA A 180 1.89 7.30 10.48
N TRP A 181 2.35 8.27 9.71
CA TRP A 181 3.29 9.32 10.14
C TRP A 181 2.79 10.69 9.69
N SER A 182 2.76 11.65 10.62
CA SER A 182 2.25 13.01 10.37
C SER A 182 2.98 13.72 9.22
N GLN A 183 4.27 13.44 9.02
CA GLN A 183 5.05 14.00 7.92
C GLN A 183 4.54 13.58 6.52
N LYS A 184 3.69 12.56 6.44
CA LYS A 184 3.04 12.16 5.18
C LYS A 184 1.66 12.77 4.99
N GLN A 185 1.12 13.42 6.01
CA GLN A 185 -0.21 14.03 5.94
C GLN A 185 -0.14 15.39 5.22
N TRP A 186 -1.04 15.58 4.27
CA TRP A 186 -1.24 16.88 3.64
C TRP A 186 -2.03 17.81 4.54
N SER A 187 -1.97 19.14 4.33
CA SER A 187 -2.62 20.09 5.24
C SER A 187 -4.14 19.96 5.20
N ILE A 188 -4.77 20.16 6.36
CA ILE A 188 -6.23 20.11 6.49
C ILE A 188 -6.91 21.21 5.68
N ASP A 189 -6.31 22.40 5.60
CA ASP A 189 -6.83 23.52 4.84
C ASP A 189 -6.86 23.20 3.33
N ASN A 190 -5.81 22.58 2.84
CA ASN A 190 -5.74 22.14 1.46
C ASN A 190 -6.76 21.04 1.15
N TYR A 191 -6.95 20.05 2.05
CA TYR A 191 -8.02 19.06 1.91
C TYR A 191 -9.38 19.73 1.87
N ASN A 192 -9.68 20.63 2.80
CA ASN A 192 -10.97 21.33 2.89
C ASN A 192 -11.24 22.21 1.64
N ASN A 193 -10.22 22.89 1.12
CA ASN A 193 -10.34 23.70 -0.10
C ASN A 193 -10.59 22.81 -1.32
N LEU A 194 -9.85 21.71 -1.45
CA LEU A 194 -10.05 20.74 -2.52
C LEU A 194 -11.46 20.13 -2.49
N ILE A 195 -11.92 19.68 -1.32
CA ILE A 195 -13.24 19.07 -1.12
C ILE A 195 -14.34 20.03 -1.56
N LYS A 196 -14.28 21.31 -1.15
CA LYS A 196 -15.26 22.33 -1.58
C LYS A 196 -15.33 22.45 -3.10
N LYS A 197 -14.17 22.41 -3.78
CA LYS A 197 -14.10 22.50 -5.25
C LYS A 197 -14.68 21.24 -5.90
N LEU A 198 -14.32 20.06 -5.44
CA LEU A 198 -14.82 18.79 -5.96
C LEU A 198 -16.35 18.69 -5.85
N ILE A 199 -16.92 19.07 -4.71
CA ILE A 199 -18.37 19.10 -4.51
C ILE A 199 -19.05 20.08 -5.49
N ARG A 200 -18.50 21.28 -5.66
CA ARG A 200 -19.06 22.28 -6.56
C ARG A 200 -19.02 21.88 -8.03
N SER A 201 -17.91 21.29 -8.47
CA SER A 201 -17.68 21.00 -9.88
C SER A 201 -18.31 19.69 -10.36
N PHE A 202 -18.30 18.65 -9.53
CA PHE A 202 -18.71 17.29 -9.92
C PHE A 202 -19.99 16.82 -9.23
N ASN A 203 -20.51 17.61 -8.31
CA ASN A 203 -21.67 17.20 -7.48
C ASN A 203 -21.48 15.84 -6.77
N SER A 204 -20.22 15.40 -6.61
CA SER A 204 -19.84 14.10 -6.03
C SER A 204 -19.99 14.07 -4.52
N THR A 205 -20.35 12.93 -3.99
CA THR A 205 -20.22 12.65 -2.55
C THR A 205 -18.76 12.43 -2.21
N ILE A 206 -18.33 12.93 -1.07
CA ILE A 206 -16.97 12.74 -0.55
C ILE A 206 -17.03 11.77 0.62
N VAL A 207 -16.32 10.66 0.51
CA VAL A 207 -16.26 9.63 1.55
C VAL A 207 -14.88 9.68 2.21
N ILE A 208 -14.83 10.02 3.48
CA ILE A 208 -13.57 10.08 4.25
C ILE A 208 -13.32 8.72 4.89
N LEU A 209 -12.15 8.13 4.63
CA LEU A 209 -11.71 6.88 5.22
C LEU A 209 -10.51 7.11 6.15
N GLY A 210 -10.53 6.46 7.29
CA GLY A 210 -9.44 6.53 8.26
C GLY A 210 -9.67 5.59 9.44
N SER A 211 -8.59 5.28 10.15
CA SER A 211 -8.60 4.53 11.40
C SER A 211 -8.89 5.44 12.59
N THR A 212 -9.11 4.87 13.76
CA THR A 212 -9.27 5.59 15.05
C THR A 212 -8.15 6.61 15.27
N ASN A 213 -6.93 6.31 14.84
CA ASN A 213 -5.76 7.18 15.05
C ASN A 213 -5.65 8.35 14.05
N ASP A 214 -6.47 8.37 13.02
CA ASP A 214 -6.41 9.39 11.98
C ASP A 214 -7.22 10.65 12.38
N VAL A 215 -6.71 11.38 13.39
CA VAL A 215 -7.33 12.61 13.94
C VAL A 215 -7.61 13.68 12.87
N ILE A 216 -6.85 13.69 11.79
CA ILE A 216 -7.05 14.64 10.68
C ILE A 216 -8.45 14.49 10.05
N CYS A 217 -9.04 13.29 10.07
CA CYS A 217 -10.38 13.04 9.54
C CYS A 217 -11.47 13.83 10.29
N ASP A 218 -11.24 14.12 11.59
CA ASP A 218 -12.19 14.86 12.41
C ASP A 218 -12.18 16.38 12.13
N LYS A 219 -11.12 16.84 11.43
CA LYS A 219 -10.92 18.24 11.06
C LYS A 219 -11.44 18.59 9.67
N ILE A 220 -11.94 17.60 8.93
CA ILE A 220 -12.61 17.83 7.64
C ILE A 220 -13.90 18.63 7.89
N ILE A 221 -14.17 19.59 7.02
CA ILE A 221 -15.38 20.41 7.08
C ILE A 221 -16.64 19.55 7.08
N LYS A 222 -17.70 20.04 7.72
CA LYS A 222 -19.03 19.43 7.67
C LYS A 222 -19.80 19.95 6.44
N HIS A 223 -20.42 19.03 5.70
CA HIS A 223 -21.27 19.33 4.54
C HIS A 223 -22.13 18.10 4.25
N ASP A 224 -23.34 18.28 3.71
CA ASP A 224 -24.29 17.19 3.45
C ASP A 224 -23.76 16.12 2.50
N LYS A 225 -22.84 16.47 1.60
CA LYS A 225 -22.15 15.56 0.69
C LYS A 225 -20.86 14.98 1.24
N ILE A 226 -20.57 15.15 2.51
CA ILE A 226 -19.37 14.58 3.15
C ILE A 226 -19.79 13.54 4.17
N ILE A 227 -19.42 12.30 3.92
CA ILE A 227 -19.67 11.18 4.81
C ILE A 227 -18.35 10.74 5.42
N ASN A 228 -18.22 10.94 6.72
CA ASN A 228 -17.01 10.56 7.45
C ASN A 228 -17.15 9.16 8.03
N LEU A 229 -16.43 8.22 7.43
CA LEU A 229 -16.37 6.80 7.81
C LEU A 229 -15.13 6.48 8.68
N LYS A 230 -14.46 7.48 9.26
CA LYS A 230 -13.38 7.23 10.21
C LYS A 230 -13.85 6.26 11.29
N ASP A 231 -13.08 5.19 11.52
CA ASP A 231 -13.37 4.15 12.53
C ASP A 231 -14.70 3.39 12.38
N LYS A 232 -15.42 3.59 11.27
CA LYS A 232 -16.70 2.90 11.00
C LYS A 232 -16.54 1.69 10.09
N THR A 233 -15.35 1.47 9.53
CA THR A 233 -15.09 0.39 8.59
C THR A 233 -13.98 -0.53 9.08
N SER A 234 -14.18 -1.85 8.97
CA SER A 234 -13.07 -2.79 9.01
C SER A 234 -12.18 -2.61 7.76
N LEU A 235 -10.96 -3.14 7.79
CA LEU A 235 -10.09 -3.08 6.61
C LEU A 235 -10.74 -3.70 5.37
N ARG A 236 -11.44 -4.84 5.52
CA ARG A 236 -12.17 -5.51 4.43
C ARG A 236 -13.31 -4.66 3.88
N MET A 237 -14.07 -3.99 4.76
CA MET A 237 -15.11 -3.04 4.35
C MET A 237 -14.49 -1.83 3.64
N ALA A 238 -13.40 -1.26 4.15
CA ALA A 238 -12.68 -0.17 3.49
C ALA A 238 -12.16 -0.56 2.09
N MET A 239 -11.72 -1.82 1.91
CA MET A 239 -11.38 -2.36 0.57
C MET A 239 -12.59 -2.32 -0.38
N GLY A 240 -13.76 -2.71 0.11
CA GLY A 240 -15.00 -2.61 -0.66
C GLY A 240 -15.37 -1.17 -0.98
N VAL A 241 -15.29 -0.27 -0.01
CA VAL A 241 -15.60 1.15 -0.22
C VAL A 241 -14.66 1.76 -1.27
N VAL A 242 -13.35 1.53 -1.21
CA VAL A 242 -12.44 2.07 -2.25
C VAL A 242 -12.66 1.40 -3.61
N LYS A 243 -13.07 0.13 -3.66
CA LYS A 243 -13.37 -0.58 -4.92
C LYS A 243 -14.49 0.08 -5.73
N TYR A 244 -15.51 0.60 -5.06
CA TYR A 244 -16.67 1.21 -5.71
C TYR A 244 -16.56 2.74 -5.83
N ALA A 245 -15.48 3.35 -5.35
CA ALA A 245 -15.22 4.77 -5.55
C ALA A 245 -14.82 5.06 -7.01
N GLN A 246 -15.22 6.20 -7.54
CA GLN A 246 -14.76 6.66 -8.86
C GLN A 246 -13.26 6.96 -8.86
N HIS A 247 -12.79 7.49 -7.74
CA HIS A 247 -11.38 7.89 -7.56
C HIS A 247 -11.02 7.87 -6.08
N THR A 248 -9.77 7.61 -5.77
CA THR A 248 -9.24 7.75 -4.41
C THR A 248 -8.18 8.85 -4.37
N LEU A 249 -8.23 9.68 -3.34
CA LEU A 249 -7.23 10.70 -3.06
C LEU A 249 -6.63 10.49 -1.68
N GLY A 250 -5.33 10.57 -1.57
CA GLY A 250 -4.66 10.48 -0.27
C GLY A 250 -3.15 10.61 -0.34
N SER A 251 -2.53 10.54 0.82
CA SER A 251 -1.07 10.45 0.93
C SER A 251 -0.58 9.02 0.63
N ASP A 252 0.75 8.82 0.62
CA ASP A 252 1.37 7.49 0.54
C ASP A 252 1.02 6.63 1.77
N THR A 253 -0.11 5.94 1.70
CA THR A 253 -0.66 5.10 2.76
C THR A 253 -1.02 3.71 2.25
N GLY A 254 -1.24 2.78 3.18
CA GLY A 254 -1.66 1.43 2.83
C GLY A 254 -2.97 1.41 2.03
N LEU A 255 -3.94 2.27 2.38
CA LEU A 255 -5.24 2.29 1.73
C LEU A 255 -5.19 2.85 0.30
N SER A 256 -4.26 3.78 0.01
CA SER A 256 -4.01 4.23 -1.37
C SER A 256 -3.49 3.09 -2.27
N HIS A 257 -2.57 2.27 -1.76
CA HIS A 257 -2.12 1.07 -2.48
C HIS A 257 -3.23 0.02 -2.63
N ILE A 258 -4.05 -0.16 -1.59
CA ILE A 258 -5.22 -1.05 -1.64
C ILE A 258 -6.19 -0.59 -2.73
N SER A 259 -6.47 0.70 -2.83
CA SER A 259 -7.37 1.26 -3.84
C SER A 259 -6.92 0.88 -5.25
N GLU A 260 -5.64 1.09 -5.59
CA GLU A 260 -5.09 0.68 -6.89
C GLU A 260 -5.23 -0.84 -7.14
N ALA A 261 -4.92 -1.64 -6.12
CA ALA A 261 -5.02 -3.10 -6.23
C ALA A 261 -6.48 -3.61 -6.30
N MET A 262 -7.45 -2.77 -5.92
CA MET A 262 -8.89 -3.01 -6.12
C MET A 262 -9.39 -2.47 -7.47
N GLY A 263 -8.51 -1.86 -8.28
CA GLY A 263 -8.83 -1.34 -9.61
C GLY A 263 -9.28 0.12 -9.66
N THR A 264 -9.24 0.83 -8.53
CA THR A 264 -9.67 2.23 -8.47
C THR A 264 -8.48 3.18 -8.60
N PRO A 265 -8.51 4.14 -9.55
CA PRO A 265 -7.45 5.11 -9.75
C PRO A 265 -7.19 5.97 -8.51
N VAL A 266 -5.92 6.35 -8.31
CA VAL A 266 -5.48 7.10 -7.13
C VAL A 266 -4.72 8.36 -7.51
N THR A 267 -5.05 9.48 -6.88
CA THR A 267 -4.15 10.63 -6.80
C THR A 267 -3.39 10.58 -5.47
N MET A 268 -2.11 10.23 -5.54
CA MET A 268 -1.25 10.03 -4.38
C MET A 268 -0.35 11.25 -4.14
N ILE A 269 -0.47 11.87 -2.98
CA ILE A 269 0.36 13.01 -2.56
C ILE A 269 1.60 12.48 -1.85
N LEU A 270 2.80 12.80 -2.36
CA LEU A 270 4.07 12.38 -1.82
C LEU A 270 4.87 13.55 -1.24
N GLY A 271 5.13 13.45 0.06
CA GLY A 271 6.02 14.36 0.77
C GLY A 271 7.43 13.78 0.95
N PRO A 272 7.76 13.23 2.15
CA PRO A 272 9.10 12.75 2.49
C PRO A 272 9.50 11.42 1.84
N THR A 273 8.56 10.75 1.20
CA THR A 273 8.73 9.46 0.49
C THR A 273 8.76 9.65 -1.02
N SER A 274 9.16 8.62 -1.76
CA SER A 274 9.25 8.61 -3.22
C SER A 274 9.15 7.19 -3.78
N LYS A 275 9.23 7.04 -5.10
CA LYS A 275 9.26 5.73 -5.78
C LYS A 275 10.38 4.80 -5.26
N GLU A 276 11.53 5.36 -4.90
CA GLU A 276 12.69 4.61 -4.36
C GLU A 276 12.39 4.02 -2.97
N THR A 277 11.43 4.58 -2.26
CA THR A 277 10.99 4.09 -0.95
C THR A 277 9.79 3.14 -1.03
N GLY A 278 9.20 2.98 -2.21
CA GLY A 278 8.06 2.10 -2.48
C GLY A 278 6.73 2.82 -2.74
N ALA A 279 6.71 4.14 -2.60
CA ALA A 279 5.54 4.95 -2.91
C ALA A 279 5.36 5.07 -4.43
N ARG A 280 4.42 4.34 -4.99
CA ARG A 280 4.19 4.28 -6.45
C ARG A 280 2.72 4.03 -6.75
N VAL A 281 2.28 4.56 -7.88
CA VAL A 281 1.03 4.22 -8.55
C VAL A 281 1.33 3.41 -9.83
N THR A 282 0.40 2.57 -10.26
CA THR A 282 0.58 1.61 -11.36
C THR A 282 -0.54 1.67 -12.39
N LEU A 283 -1.75 2.08 -12.04
CA LEU A 283 -2.85 2.24 -12.99
C LEU A 283 -2.60 3.44 -13.89
N SER A 284 -3.06 3.38 -15.14
CA SER A 284 -2.90 4.44 -16.16
C SER A 284 -3.46 5.79 -15.72
N ASP A 285 -4.57 5.75 -14.98
CA ASP A 285 -5.31 6.92 -14.54
C ASP A 285 -4.93 7.40 -13.13
N SER A 286 -4.04 6.64 -12.47
CA SER A 286 -3.44 7.08 -11.21
C SER A 286 -2.35 8.12 -11.42
N ARG A 287 -2.21 9.03 -10.48
CA ARG A 287 -1.22 10.10 -10.53
C ARG A 287 -0.49 10.26 -9.19
N VAL A 288 0.77 10.65 -9.28
CA VAL A 288 1.57 11.08 -8.13
C VAL A 288 1.73 12.59 -8.20
N ILE A 289 1.45 13.25 -7.09
CA ILE A 289 1.70 14.68 -6.92
C ILE A 289 2.80 14.85 -5.88
N GLU A 290 3.89 15.45 -6.30
CA GLU A 290 5.07 15.66 -5.47
C GLU A 290 5.81 16.93 -5.90
N ASN A 291 6.60 17.50 -5.00
CA ASN A 291 7.58 18.53 -5.34
C ASN A 291 8.94 17.85 -5.60
N LYS A 292 9.32 17.73 -6.87
CA LYS A 292 10.56 17.05 -7.29
C LYS A 292 11.81 17.91 -7.12
N ASP A 293 11.64 19.23 -7.04
CA ASP A 293 12.76 20.19 -7.08
C ASP A 293 13.44 20.36 -5.71
N LEU A 294 12.91 19.73 -4.68
CA LEU A 294 13.47 19.80 -3.35
C LEU A 294 14.65 18.84 -3.18
N TRP A 295 15.83 19.41 -3.00
CA TRP A 295 17.09 18.67 -2.80
C TRP A 295 17.06 17.69 -1.62
N CYS A 296 16.20 17.94 -0.62
CA CYS A 296 16.08 17.12 0.59
C CYS A 296 15.14 15.91 0.44
N ARG A 297 14.55 15.70 -0.74
CA ARG A 297 13.63 14.56 -1.01
C ARG A 297 14.31 13.45 -1.82
N PRO A 298 13.92 12.19 -1.53
CA PRO A 298 13.22 11.74 -0.33
C PRO A 298 14.14 11.76 0.89
N CYS A 299 13.60 12.05 2.07
CA CYS A 299 14.39 12.11 3.30
C CYS A 299 14.05 10.99 4.30
N SER A 300 13.05 10.16 4.02
CA SER A 300 12.61 9.09 4.90
C SER A 300 12.12 7.88 4.12
N GLN A 301 12.40 6.67 4.65
CA GLN A 301 11.93 5.41 4.07
C GLN A 301 10.40 5.27 4.14
N ASN A 302 9.78 5.79 5.20
CA ASN A 302 8.36 5.58 5.51
C ASN A 302 7.67 6.82 6.08
N GLY A 303 8.34 7.97 6.11
CA GLY A 303 7.81 9.20 6.70
C GLY A 303 8.02 9.34 8.21
N SER A 304 8.68 8.40 8.89
CA SER A 304 8.88 8.46 10.35
C SER A 304 9.89 9.52 10.80
N ARG A 305 10.73 10.00 9.89
CA ARG A 305 11.77 10.98 10.21
C ARG A 305 11.16 12.38 10.25
N PRO A 306 11.28 13.12 11.36
CA PRO A 306 10.83 14.51 11.44
C PRO A 306 11.53 15.38 10.39
N CYS A 307 10.81 16.39 9.89
CA CYS A 307 11.41 17.38 9.02
C CYS A 307 12.42 18.22 9.81
N TYR A 308 13.64 18.35 9.27
CA TYR A 308 14.70 19.16 9.89
C TYR A 308 14.73 20.60 9.34
N ARG A 309 13.90 20.90 8.32
CA ARG A 309 13.73 22.26 7.80
C ARG A 309 12.69 23.01 8.63
N LYS A 310 12.74 24.36 8.57
CA LYS A 310 11.77 25.24 9.24
C LYS A 310 10.32 24.88 8.87
N GLU A 311 10.10 24.58 7.59
CA GLU A 311 8.80 24.15 7.07
C GLU A 311 8.96 22.87 6.25
N GLN A 312 7.91 22.08 6.19
CA GLN A 312 7.87 20.84 5.41
C GLN A 312 7.46 21.13 3.96
N TYR A 313 8.30 21.85 3.23
CA TYR A 313 8.02 22.32 1.84
C TYR A 313 7.52 21.23 0.89
N CYS A 314 7.95 19.98 1.08
CA CYS A 314 7.47 18.86 0.27
C CYS A 314 5.96 18.57 0.42
N MET A 315 5.31 19.16 1.43
CA MET A 315 3.86 19.06 1.65
C MET A 315 3.19 20.43 1.54
N THR A 316 3.82 21.50 2.06
CA THR A 316 3.22 22.85 2.10
C THR A 316 3.17 23.52 0.73
N GLU A 317 4.11 23.20 -0.17
CA GLU A 317 4.13 23.72 -1.55
C GLU A 317 3.25 22.93 -2.55
N ILE A 318 2.57 21.89 -2.09
CA ILE A 318 1.53 21.22 -2.87
C ILE A 318 0.20 21.89 -2.53
N ASP A 319 -0.25 22.80 -3.39
CA ASP A 319 -1.50 23.49 -3.22
C ASP A 319 -2.73 22.67 -3.68
N SER A 320 -3.92 23.11 -3.26
CA SER A 320 -5.17 22.44 -3.60
C SER A 320 -5.54 22.56 -5.08
N GLU A 321 -5.07 23.58 -5.81
CA GLU A 321 -5.32 23.76 -7.25
C GLU A 321 -4.61 22.70 -8.08
N LYS A 322 -3.33 22.46 -7.77
CA LYS A 322 -2.54 21.42 -8.43
C LYS A 322 -3.16 20.04 -8.24
N VAL A 323 -3.65 19.75 -7.03
CA VAL A 323 -4.33 18.48 -6.74
C VAL A 323 -5.68 18.41 -7.45
N TYR A 324 -6.48 19.49 -7.38
CA TYR A 324 -7.77 19.58 -8.06
C TYR A 324 -7.67 19.33 -9.56
N SER A 325 -6.74 19.98 -10.25
CA SER A 325 -6.57 19.82 -11.71
C SER A 325 -6.22 18.38 -12.11
N ASN A 326 -5.49 17.64 -11.26
CA ASN A 326 -5.16 16.23 -11.50
C ASN A 326 -6.37 15.31 -11.26
N VAL A 327 -7.11 15.52 -10.15
CA VAL A 327 -8.32 14.74 -9.83
C VAL A 327 -9.41 15.00 -10.87
N SER A 328 -9.64 16.26 -11.24
CA SER A 328 -10.64 16.63 -12.26
C SER A 328 -10.39 15.92 -13.58
N ARG A 329 -9.14 15.89 -14.04
CA ARG A 329 -8.78 15.17 -15.27
C ARG A 329 -9.07 13.68 -15.18
N ALA A 330 -8.86 13.06 -14.04
CA ALA A 330 -9.15 11.65 -13.84
C ALA A 330 -10.64 11.33 -13.76
N LEU A 331 -11.48 12.32 -13.36
CA LEU A 331 -12.95 12.16 -13.27
C LEU A 331 -13.66 12.48 -14.59
N THR A 332 -13.00 13.12 -15.55
CA THR A 332 -13.58 13.52 -16.85
C THR A 332 -13.19 12.58 -17.99
N LEU A 333 -12.31 11.60 -17.73
CA LEU A 333 -11.95 10.52 -18.65
C LEU A 333 -12.90 9.35 -18.52
#